data_1ac064c59616017ba4c7b5ea8a433a0f
#
_entry.id   1ac064c59616017ba4c7b5ea8a433a0f
#
_cell.length_a   1.000
_cell.length_b   1.000
_cell.length_c   1.000
_cell.angle_alpha   90.00
_cell.angle_beta   90.00
_cell.angle_gamma   90.00
#
_symmetry.space_group_name_H-M   'P 1'
#
loop_
_entity.id
_entity.type
_entity.pdbx_description
1 polymer ?
#
loop_
_entity_poly.entity_id
_entity_poly.type
_entity_poly.pdbx_seq_one_letter_code
_entity_poly.pdbx_strand_id
1 'polypeptide(L)'
;LRVTSEKTAESALWMGGFNPFATFDVSFAESQKQSGTAGGEFATPDHHNRVTVVGCADAGQCRSLRWSVLVKGKQLEEKNTNLKKPARGPFTLRVQLLGSGLNVFLVRNGRNEVVSTHDFSKLIDLREKKHIQSFEFRLLTQLNAGQEIVINQVNAALTTGVGQADICALTYEDGSPLLDNGRLWFTMSVRGRHLPHPLQGVFSLNPSVFDVRLES
;
A
#
# COMPACT_ATOMS: atom_id res chain seq x y z
N LEU A 1 -8.41 10.86 13.51
CA LEU A 1 -7.19 11.56 13.91
C LEU A 1 -7.15 12.95 13.25
N ARG A 2 -7.02 13.98 14.06
CA ARG A 2 -6.73 15.34 13.58
C ARG A 2 -5.28 15.66 13.92
N VAL A 3 -4.51 16.07 12.93
CA VAL A 3 -3.11 16.47 13.09
C VAL A 3 -2.99 17.93 12.74
N THR A 4 -2.45 18.72 13.65
CA THR A 4 -2.17 20.15 13.48
C THR A 4 -0.71 20.41 13.82
N SER A 5 -0.14 21.47 13.29
CA SER A 5 1.24 21.83 13.63
C SER A 5 1.40 23.34 13.83
N GLU A 6 2.08 23.72 14.91
CA GLU A 6 2.48 25.10 15.20
C GLU A 6 3.77 25.52 14.47
N LYS A 7 4.52 24.55 13.98
CA LYS A 7 5.77 24.72 13.21
C LYS A 7 5.83 23.69 12.09
N THR A 8 6.71 23.87 11.13
CA THR A 8 6.98 22.83 10.12
C THR A 8 7.44 21.55 10.81
N ALA A 9 6.70 20.48 10.61
CA ALA A 9 6.94 19.19 11.24
C ALA A 9 6.60 18.02 10.30
N GLU A 10 7.40 16.97 10.40
CA GLU A 10 7.12 15.65 9.85
C GLU A 10 6.88 14.69 11.02
N SER A 11 5.87 13.84 10.89
CA SER A 11 5.56 12.79 11.85
C SER A 11 5.24 11.50 11.12
N ALA A 12 5.82 10.39 11.59
CA ALA A 12 5.57 9.06 11.08
C ALA A 12 5.09 8.15 12.23
N LEU A 13 3.79 7.93 12.29
CA LEU A 13 3.16 7.09 13.31
C LEU A 13 3.16 5.63 12.85
N TRP A 14 3.75 4.74 13.64
CA TRP A 14 3.77 3.31 13.38
C TRP A 14 2.36 2.71 13.36
N MET A 15 2.04 1.95 12.33
CA MET A 15 0.72 1.34 12.11
C MET A 15 0.78 -0.19 12.05
N GLY A 16 1.94 -0.77 11.75
CA GLY A 16 2.12 -2.21 11.67
C GLY A 16 3.31 -2.65 10.83
N GLY A 17 3.47 -3.96 10.69
CA GLY A 17 4.46 -4.54 9.80
C GLY A 17 4.07 -4.41 8.32
N PHE A 18 5.05 -4.51 7.46
CA PHE A 18 4.83 -4.56 6.02
C PHE A 18 4.43 -5.97 5.58
N ASN A 19 3.44 -6.05 4.70
CA ASN A 19 3.06 -7.28 4.01
C ASN A 19 2.92 -7.00 2.51
N PRO A 20 3.66 -7.73 1.63
CA PRO A 20 3.64 -7.48 0.19
C PRO A 20 2.30 -7.84 -0.49
N PHE A 21 1.41 -8.53 0.21
CA PHE A 21 0.06 -8.86 -0.25
C PHE A 21 -1.01 -7.94 0.35
N ALA A 22 -0.61 -6.91 1.10
CA ALA A 22 -1.56 -5.98 1.67
C ALA A 22 -1.85 -4.80 0.75
N THR A 23 -3.06 -4.29 0.88
CA THR A 23 -3.47 -2.98 0.41
C THR A 23 -3.51 -2.06 1.63
N PHE A 24 -2.90 -0.90 1.52
CA PHE A 24 -2.79 0.07 2.59
C PHE A 24 -3.62 1.31 2.25
N ASP A 25 -4.57 1.63 3.12
CA ASP A 25 -5.52 2.71 2.91
C ASP A 25 -5.32 3.81 3.95
N VAL A 26 -5.21 5.04 3.49
CA VAL A 26 -5.29 6.24 4.33
C VAL A 26 -6.50 7.05 3.89
N SER A 27 -7.52 7.08 4.74
CA SER A 27 -8.80 7.75 4.44
C SER A 27 -8.85 9.14 5.05
N PHE A 28 -9.00 10.14 4.20
CA PHE A 28 -9.10 11.54 4.58
C PHE A 28 -10.56 11.92 4.85
N ALA A 29 -10.77 12.69 5.91
CA ALA A 29 -12.08 13.27 6.20
C ALA A 29 -12.41 14.42 5.24
N GLU A 30 -13.68 14.76 5.17
CA GLU A 30 -14.07 16.05 4.62
C GLU A 30 -13.63 17.17 5.55
N SER A 31 -12.88 18.12 5.05
CA SER A 31 -12.52 19.35 5.76
C SER A 31 -12.14 20.44 4.75
N GLN A 32 -12.78 21.57 4.84
CA GLN A 32 -12.46 22.74 3.98
C GLN A 32 -11.11 23.38 4.31
N LYS A 33 -10.55 23.08 5.48
CA LYS A 33 -9.30 23.66 5.97
C LYS A 33 -8.08 22.76 5.78
N GLN A 34 -8.28 21.52 5.28
CA GLN A 34 -7.15 20.61 5.11
C GLN A 34 -6.07 21.20 4.21
N SER A 35 -4.86 21.23 4.73
CA SER A 35 -3.67 21.67 4.01
C SER A 35 -2.45 20.95 4.57
N GLY A 36 -1.52 20.55 3.71
CA GLY A 36 -0.35 19.74 4.04
C GLY A 36 -0.31 18.43 3.28
N THR A 37 0.55 17.52 3.69
CA THR A 37 0.65 16.19 3.08
C THR A 37 0.44 15.08 4.10
N ALA A 38 -0.26 14.02 3.69
CA ALA A 38 -0.36 12.80 4.47
C ALA A 38 -0.50 11.57 3.57
N GLY A 39 -0.10 10.40 4.10
CA GLY A 39 -0.19 9.14 3.40
C GLY A 39 0.57 8.03 4.08
N GLY A 40 1.03 7.06 3.30
CA GLY A 40 1.80 5.91 3.78
C GLY A 40 3.31 6.11 3.67
N GLU A 41 4.03 5.69 4.67
CA GLU A 41 5.45 5.43 4.64
C GLU A 41 5.70 3.95 4.88
N PHE A 42 6.49 3.33 4.02
CA PHE A 42 6.97 1.96 4.14
C PHE A 42 8.48 2.05 4.32
N ALA A 43 8.98 1.73 5.49
CA ALA A 43 10.37 2.03 5.83
C ALA A 43 10.98 1.03 6.80
N THR A 44 12.30 0.91 6.75
CA THR A 44 13.07 0.29 7.82
C THR A 44 12.99 1.13 9.10
N PRO A 45 13.16 0.54 10.31
CA PRO A 45 13.08 1.28 11.58
C PRO A 45 13.99 2.50 11.66
N ASP A 46 15.15 2.46 11.01
CA ASP A 46 16.13 3.54 10.93
C ASP A 46 15.81 4.59 9.84
N HIS A 47 14.75 4.39 9.07
CA HIS A 47 14.32 5.21 7.93
C HIS A 47 15.35 5.36 6.79
N HIS A 48 16.41 4.57 6.79
CA HIS A 48 17.44 4.62 5.73
C HIS A 48 16.94 4.03 4.40
N ASN A 49 15.99 3.10 4.44
CA ASN A 49 15.31 2.61 3.25
C ASN A 49 13.83 2.87 3.42
N ARG A 50 13.23 3.60 2.48
CA ARG A 50 11.81 3.91 2.56
C ARG A 50 11.18 4.16 1.19
N VAL A 51 9.91 3.82 1.09
CA VAL A 51 9.00 4.23 0.02
C VAL A 51 7.91 5.07 0.66
N THR A 52 7.68 6.28 0.18
CA THR A 52 6.60 7.13 0.66
C THR A 52 5.57 7.36 -0.42
N VAL A 53 4.31 7.42 -0.04
CA VAL A 53 3.19 7.80 -0.93
C VAL A 53 2.25 8.70 -0.16
N VAL A 54 2.16 9.97 -0.57
CA VAL A 54 1.36 10.97 0.12
C VAL A 54 0.43 11.72 -0.82
N GLY A 55 -0.74 12.08 -0.31
CA GLY A 55 -1.63 13.05 -0.92
C GLY A 55 -1.29 14.46 -0.46
N CYS A 56 -1.22 15.40 -1.40
CA CYS A 56 -0.96 16.81 -1.11
C CYS A 56 -2.29 17.57 -1.11
N ALA A 57 -2.72 17.98 0.08
CA ALA A 57 -3.95 18.73 0.28
C ALA A 57 -3.65 20.23 0.36
N ASP A 58 -4.51 21.02 -0.26
CA ASP A 58 -4.52 22.48 -0.18
C ASP A 58 -5.95 22.99 -0.21
N ALA A 59 -6.30 23.86 0.73
CA ALA A 59 -7.64 24.43 0.89
C ALA A 59 -8.77 23.37 0.79
N GLY A 60 -8.62 22.27 1.51
CA GLY A 60 -9.59 21.17 1.57
C GLY A 60 -9.66 20.29 0.33
N GLN A 61 -8.70 20.36 -0.58
CA GLN A 61 -8.67 19.58 -1.80
C GLN A 61 -7.32 18.87 -1.95
N CYS A 62 -7.33 17.58 -2.24
CA CYS A 62 -6.13 16.91 -2.72
C CYS A 62 -5.96 17.19 -4.21
N ARG A 63 -4.87 17.85 -4.60
CA ARG A 63 -4.59 18.27 -5.98
C ARG A 63 -3.55 17.39 -6.65
N SER A 64 -2.66 16.81 -5.86
CA SER A 64 -1.57 15.97 -6.37
C SER A 64 -1.23 14.86 -5.39
N LEU A 65 -0.57 13.86 -5.92
CA LEU A 65 0.06 12.79 -5.16
C LEU A 65 1.57 12.85 -5.39
N ARG A 66 2.32 12.55 -4.35
CA ARG A 66 3.77 12.41 -4.43
C ARG A 66 4.17 11.04 -3.91
N TRP A 67 5.07 10.38 -4.61
CA TRP A 67 5.77 9.23 -4.08
C TRP A 67 7.28 9.40 -4.23
N SER A 68 8.03 8.78 -3.35
CA SER A 68 9.48 8.79 -3.40
C SER A 68 10.09 7.49 -2.89
N VAL A 69 11.29 7.19 -3.36
CA VAL A 69 12.10 6.05 -2.93
C VAL A 69 13.44 6.55 -2.41
N LEU A 70 13.75 6.16 -1.18
CA LEU A 70 15.00 6.45 -0.51
C LEU A 70 15.69 5.14 -0.17
N VAL A 71 16.97 5.00 -0.52
CA VAL A 71 17.79 3.82 -0.24
C VAL A 71 19.09 4.24 0.38
N LYS A 72 19.44 3.62 1.50
CA LYS A 72 20.65 3.94 2.30
C LYS A 72 20.75 5.44 2.62
N GLY A 73 19.64 6.06 2.98
CA GLY A 73 19.57 7.48 3.32
C GLY A 73 19.63 8.44 2.12
N LYS A 74 19.76 7.94 0.89
CA LYS A 74 19.80 8.76 -0.32
C LYS A 74 18.49 8.65 -1.08
N GLN A 75 17.87 9.80 -1.40
CA GLN A 75 16.71 9.83 -2.28
C GLN A 75 17.15 9.52 -3.71
N LEU A 76 16.62 8.42 -4.25
CA LEU A 76 16.92 7.94 -5.59
C LEU A 76 15.87 8.37 -6.60
N GLU A 77 14.62 8.44 -6.20
CA GLU A 77 13.53 8.81 -7.10
C GLU A 77 12.43 9.54 -6.35
N GLU A 78 11.82 10.51 -7.02
CA GLU A 78 10.61 11.20 -6.56
C GLU A 78 9.75 11.53 -7.77
N LYS A 79 8.43 11.38 -7.63
CA LYS A 79 7.47 11.77 -8.66
C LYS A 79 6.27 12.46 -8.06
N ASN A 80 5.91 13.57 -8.64
CA ASN A 80 4.67 14.26 -8.40
C ASN A 80 3.69 14.00 -9.54
N THR A 81 2.46 13.66 -9.20
CA THR A 81 1.38 13.41 -10.16
C THR A 81 0.21 14.32 -9.83
N ASN A 82 -0.10 15.25 -10.72
CA ASN A 82 -1.29 16.08 -10.58
C ASN A 82 -2.53 15.24 -10.90
N LEU A 83 -3.54 15.36 -10.06
CA LEU A 83 -4.82 14.70 -10.30
C LEU A 83 -5.57 15.42 -11.43
N LYS A 84 -6.15 14.68 -12.36
CA LYS A 84 -6.99 15.23 -13.44
C LYS A 84 -8.15 16.06 -12.89
N LYS A 85 -8.69 15.63 -11.75
CA LYS A 85 -9.71 16.37 -10.99
C LYS A 85 -9.30 16.35 -9.52
N PRO A 86 -9.16 17.50 -8.86
CA PRO A 86 -8.90 17.54 -7.43
C PRO A 86 -9.90 16.71 -6.64
N ALA A 87 -9.43 15.98 -5.63
CA ALA A 87 -10.30 15.27 -4.73
C ALA A 87 -10.84 16.24 -3.68
N ARG A 88 -12.14 16.44 -3.67
CA ARG A 88 -12.89 17.19 -2.66
C ARG A 88 -13.71 16.21 -1.82
N GLY A 89 -13.98 16.58 -0.59
CA GLY A 89 -14.71 15.72 0.34
C GLY A 89 -13.88 14.51 0.81
N PRO A 90 -14.52 13.48 1.36
CA PRO A 90 -13.80 12.31 1.82
C PRO A 90 -13.26 11.51 0.63
N PHE A 91 -12.01 11.09 0.74
CA PHE A 91 -11.36 10.19 -0.21
C PHE A 91 -10.37 9.27 0.51
N THR A 92 -10.00 8.18 -0.12
CA THR A 92 -8.98 7.28 0.38
C THR A 92 -7.82 7.21 -0.61
N LEU A 93 -6.62 7.45 -0.10
CA LEU A 93 -5.38 7.12 -0.77
C LEU A 93 -5.10 5.64 -0.50
N ARG A 94 -5.17 4.83 -1.54
CA ARG A 94 -4.90 3.39 -1.47
C ARG A 94 -3.57 3.08 -2.14
N VAL A 95 -2.72 2.39 -1.42
CA VAL A 95 -1.40 1.97 -1.88
C VAL A 95 -1.32 0.46 -1.89
N GLN A 96 -0.82 -0.09 -2.99
CA GLN A 96 -0.48 -1.49 -3.11
C GLN A 96 0.99 -1.59 -3.55
N LEU A 97 1.79 -2.24 -2.72
CA LEU A 97 3.19 -2.55 -2.97
C LEU A 97 3.31 -4.05 -3.18
N LEU A 98 3.14 -4.50 -4.41
CA LEU A 98 3.25 -5.91 -4.74
C LEU A 98 4.63 -6.18 -5.38
N GLY A 99 5.50 -6.82 -4.62
CA GLY A 99 6.90 -7.02 -5.01
C GLY A 99 7.66 -5.70 -5.03
N SER A 100 8.10 -5.28 -6.20
CA SER A 100 8.78 -3.99 -6.42
C SER A 100 7.89 -2.97 -7.12
N GLY A 101 6.61 -3.26 -7.23
CA GLY A 101 5.68 -2.42 -7.95
C GLY A 101 4.81 -1.59 -7.04
N LEU A 102 4.70 -0.34 -7.39
CA LEU A 102 3.83 0.62 -6.74
C LEU A 102 2.57 0.81 -7.58
N ASN A 103 1.42 0.59 -6.97
CA ASN A 103 0.14 1.01 -7.51
C ASN A 103 -0.51 1.97 -6.52
N VAL A 104 -0.86 3.15 -6.99
CA VAL A 104 -1.54 4.17 -6.19
C VAL A 104 -2.92 4.42 -6.77
N PHE A 105 -3.91 4.31 -5.92
CA PHE A 105 -5.31 4.56 -6.27
C PHE A 105 -5.86 5.70 -5.44
N LEU A 106 -6.72 6.47 -6.05
CA LEU A 106 -7.63 7.38 -5.36
C LEU A 106 -9.01 6.73 -5.34
N VAL A 107 -9.53 6.49 -4.13
CA VAL A 107 -10.85 5.88 -3.94
C VAL A 107 -11.84 6.97 -3.55
N ARG A 108 -12.88 7.15 -4.36
CA ARG A 108 -13.94 8.13 -4.15
C ARG A 108 -15.29 7.51 -4.52
N ASN A 109 -16.28 7.65 -3.65
CA ASN A 109 -17.65 7.15 -3.90
C ASN A 109 -17.64 5.68 -4.37
N GLY A 110 -16.85 4.83 -3.72
CA GLY A 110 -16.73 3.41 -4.05
C GLY A 110 -15.98 3.10 -5.37
N ARG A 111 -15.45 4.10 -6.07
CA ARG A 111 -14.70 3.92 -7.31
C ARG A 111 -13.20 4.04 -7.08
N ASN A 112 -12.43 3.11 -7.63
CA ASN A 112 -10.97 3.10 -7.62
C ASN A 112 -10.45 3.74 -8.91
N GLU A 113 -9.76 4.86 -8.83
CA GLU A 113 -9.06 5.50 -9.93
C GLU A 113 -7.56 5.24 -9.77
N VAL A 114 -6.92 4.59 -10.74
CA VAL A 114 -5.46 4.44 -10.76
C VAL A 114 -4.84 5.77 -11.10
N VAL A 115 -4.01 6.30 -10.22
CA VAL A 115 -3.39 7.62 -10.38
C VAL A 115 -1.89 7.55 -10.62
N SER A 116 -1.24 6.48 -10.16
CA SER A 116 0.18 6.24 -10.44
C SER A 116 0.49 4.76 -10.39
N THR A 117 1.39 4.33 -11.26
CA THR A 117 2.00 3.00 -11.25
C THR A 117 3.50 3.16 -11.50
N HIS A 118 4.31 2.36 -10.84
CA HIS A 118 5.76 2.37 -11.04
C HIS A 118 6.39 1.04 -10.65
N ASP A 119 7.46 0.65 -11.35
CA ASP A 119 8.32 -0.48 -10.99
C ASP A 119 9.66 0.08 -10.52
N PHE A 120 9.96 -0.11 -9.23
CA PHE A 120 11.22 0.33 -8.64
C PHE A 120 12.18 -0.84 -8.30
N SER A 121 12.03 -2.00 -8.99
CA SER A 121 12.87 -3.19 -8.79
C SER A 121 14.37 -2.93 -8.92
N LYS A 122 14.73 -1.95 -9.75
CA LYS A 122 16.13 -1.50 -9.90
C LYS A 122 16.67 -0.67 -8.71
N LEU A 123 15.78 -0.18 -7.85
CA LEU A 123 16.12 0.66 -6.71
C LEU A 123 16.11 -0.16 -5.42
N ILE A 124 15.02 -0.89 -5.18
CA ILE A 124 14.84 -1.76 -4.02
C ILE A 124 13.87 -2.89 -4.38
N ASP A 125 14.25 -4.13 -4.08
CA ASP A 125 13.37 -5.29 -4.28
C ASP A 125 12.73 -5.70 -2.96
N LEU A 126 11.45 -5.38 -2.79
CA LEU A 126 10.68 -5.72 -1.60
C LEU A 126 10.28 -7.20 -1.52
N ARG A 127 10.63 -8.04 -2.50
CA ARG A 127 10.47 -9.50 -2.45
C ARG A 127 11.59 -10.17 -1.68
N GLU A 128 12.72 -9.50 -1.48
CA GLU A 128 13.81 -10.05 -0.69
C GLU A 128 13.40 -10.16 0.78
N LYS A 129 13.61 -11.33 1.36
CA LYS A 129 13.22 -11.64 2.76
C LYS A 129 13.69 -10.58 3.75
N LYS A 130 14.92 -10.10 3.61
CA LYS A 130 15.50 -9.06 4.48
C LYS A 130 14.70 -7.75 4.45
N HIS A 131 14.14 -7.38 3.27
CA HIS A 131 13.31 -6.18 3.14
C HIS A 131 11.91 -6.43 3.70
N ILE A 132 11.27 -7.56 3.34
CA ILE A 132 9.93 -7.91 3.86
C ILE A 132 9.93 -7.92 5.40
N GLN A 133 10.96 -8.49 6.02
CA GLN A 133 11.04 -8.60 7.47
C GLN A 133 11.43 -7.31 8.20
N SER A 134 12.05 -6.36 7.50
CA SER A 134 12.56 -5.13 8.10
C SER A 134 11.69 -3.91 7.85
N PHE A 135 10.78 -3.97 6.89
CA PHE A 135 9.90 -2.84 6.57
C PHE A 135 8.70 -2.79 7.49
N GLU A 136 8.29 -1.58 7.83
CA GLU A 136 7.11 -1.26 8.59
C GLU A 136 6.22 -0.30 7.81
N PHE A 137 4.94 -0.33 8.11
CA PHE A 137 3.97 0.65 7.61
C PHE A 137 3.73 1.72 8.66
N ARG A 138 3.82 2.98 8.24
CA ARG A 138 3.57 4.15 9.08
C ARG A 138 2.64 5.14 8.38
N LEU A 139 1.83 5.83 9.17
CA LEU A 139 1.12 7.02 8.72
C LEU A 139 2.08 8.21 8.74
N LEU A 140 2.43 8.71 7.56
CA LEU A 140 3.28 9.90 7.40
C LEU A 140 2.42 11.14 7.29
N THR A 141 2.77 12.19 8.03
CA THR A 141 2.20 13.54 7.88
C THR A 141 3.31 14.58 7.81
N GLN A 142 3.17 15.54 6.91
CA GLN A 142 4.09 16.66 6.77
C GLN A 142 3.26 17.95 6.72
N LEU A 143 3.41 18.78 7.73
CA LEU A 143 2.62 20.01 7.93
C LEU A 143 3.54 21.21 8.13
N ASN A 144 3.18 22.33 7.54
CA ASN A 144 3.74 23.62 7.90
C ASN A 144 2.94 24.25 9.06
N ALA A 145 3.47 25.31 9.63
CA ALA A 145 2.77 26.06 10.69
C ALA A 145 1.35 26.45 10.26
N GLY A 146 0.40 26.18 11.13
CA GLY A 146 -1.03 26.49 10.90
C GLY A 146 -1.77 25.55 9.95
N GLN A 147 -1.10 24.51 9.43
CA GLN A 147 -1.77 23.49 8.62
C GLN A 147 -2.46 22.43 9.46
N GLU A 148 -3.48 21.82 8.88
CA GLU A 148 -4.28 20.76 9.49
C GLU A 148 -4.59 19.67 8.48
N ILE A 149 -4.49 18.41 8.91
CA ILE A 149 -5.02 17.25 8.17
C ILE A 149 -5.90 16.40 9.09
N VAL A 150 -7.01 15.92 8.57
CA VAL A 150 -7.95 15.06 9.30
C VAL A 150 -8.01 13.70 8.60
N ILE A 151 -7.55 12.67 9.30
CA ILE A 151 -7.57 11.27 8.86
C ILE A 151 -8.71 10.55 9.57
N ASN A 152 -9.63 9.97 8.80
CA ASN A 152 -10.73 9.17 9.34
C ASN A 152 -10.26 7.80 9.77
N GLN A 153 -9.49 7.14 8.91
CA GLN A 153 -9.09 5.77 9.10
C GLN A 153 -7.77 5.49 8.40
N VAL A 154 -6.97 4.63 9.01
CA VAL A 154 -5.84 3.94 8.37
C VAL A 154 -6.12 2.45 8.47
N ASN A 155 -5.99 1.74 7.36
CA ASN A 155 -6.29 0.33 7.28
C ASN A 155 -5.23 -0.41 6.45
N ALA A 156 -4.94 -1.64 6.81
CA ALA A 156 -4.18 -2.58 6.01
C ALA A 156 -5.00 -3.87 5.88
N ALA A 157 -5.24 -4.29 4.65
CA ALA A 157 -6.02 -5.48 4.37
C ALA A 157 -5.29 -6.36 3.36
N LEU A 158 -5.29 -7.66 3.57
CA LEU A 158 -4.75 -8.62 2.61
C LEU A 158 -5.50 -8.52 1.29
N THR A 159 -4.78 -8.65 0.20
CA THR A 159 -5.31 -8.65 -1.16
C THR A 159 -4.66 -9.73 -1.99
N THR A 160 -5.42 -10.31 -2.89
CA THR A 160 -4.92 -11.32 -3.84
C THR A 160 -4.26 -10.70 -5.10
N GLY A 161 -4.01 -9.38 -5.09
CA GLY A 161 -3.49 -8.66 -6.25
C GLY A 161 -4.55 -8.43 -7.35
N VAL A 162 -4.12 -8.08 -8.55
CA VAL A 162 -5.00 -7.75 -9.68
C VAL A 162 -4.95 -8.77 -10.82
N GLY A 163 -4.09 -9.76 -10.72
CA GLY A 163 -4.01 -10.89 -11.64
C GLY A 163 -3.57 -12.15 -10.92
N GLN A 164 -4.19 -13.25 -11.27
CA GLN A 164 -3.92 -14.57 -10.69
C GLN A 164 -3.74 -15.56 -11.83
N ALA A 165 -2.75 -16.46 -11.69
CA ALA A 165 -2.44 -17.47 -12.69
C ALA A 165 -1.75 -18.67 -12.04
N ASP A 166 -1.55 -19.72 -12.82
CA ASP A 166 -0.70 -20.86 -12.50
C ASP A 166 -1.08 -21.52 -11.16
N ILE A 167 -2.37 -21.85 -11.02
CA ILE A 167 -2.88 -22.53 -9.84
C ILE A 167 -2.26 -23.91 -9.77
N CYS A 168 -1.61 -24.22 -8.64
CA CYS A 168 -1.02 -25.52 -8.38
C CYS A 168 -1.49 -26.03 -7.02
N ALA A 169 -2.15 -27.18 -7.00
CA ALA A 169 -2.56 -27.81 -5.75
C ALA A 169 -1.33 -28.21 -4.93
N LEU A 170 -1.38 -27.97 -3.63
CA LEU A 170 -0.43 -28.57 -2.70
C LEU A 170 -0.87 -30.01 -2.44
N THR A 171 0.07 -30.94 -2.51
CA THR A 171 -0.20 -32.38 -2.33
C THR A 171 0.73 -32.95 -1.29
N TYR A 172 0.30 -34.07 -0.69
CA TYR A 172 1.16 -34.93 0.06
C TYR A 172 2.11 -35.69 -0.89
N GLU A 173 3.08 -36.43 -0.36
CA GLU A 173 4.05 -37.21 -1.14
C GLU A 173 3.40 -38.27 -2.02
N ASP A 174 2.24 -38.77 -1.62
CA ASP A 174 1.47 -39.78 -2.37
C ASP A 174 0.63 -39.16 -3.52
N GLY A 175 0.73 -37.83 -3.70
CA GLY A 175 -0.01 -37.09 -4.72
C GLY A 175 -1.45 -36.71 -4.32
N SER A 176 -1.92 -37.12 -3.16
CA SER A 176 -3.24 -36.68 -2.67
C SER A 176 -3.23 -35.18 -2.31
N PRO A 177 -4.33 -34.44 -2.57
CA PRO A 177 -4.38 -33.03 -2.28
C PRO A 177 -4.30 -32.75 -0.77
N LEU A 178 -3.56 -31.70 -0.41
CA LEU A 178 -3.51 -31.24 0.97
C LEU A 178 -4.88 -30.68 1.37
N LEU A 179 -5.54 -31.41 2.26
CA LEU A 179 -6.78 -31.03 2.91
C LEU A 179 -6.53 -30.78 4.38
N ASP A 180 -6.77 -29.53 4.81
CA ASP A 180 -6.70 -29.17 6.21
C ASP A 180 -7.95 -28.38 6.62
N ASN A 181 -8.60 -28.82 7.69
CA ASN A 181 -9.83 -28.22 8.20
C ASN A 181 -10.93 -28.03 7.12
N GLY A 182 -11.06 -28.99 6.19
CA GLY A 182 -12.03 -28.94 5.08
C GLY A 182 -11.66 -27.93 3.98
N ARG A 183 -10.44 -27.45 3.95
CA ARG A 183 -9.94 -26.53 2.94
C ARG A 183 -8.90 -27.19 2.05
N LEU A 184 -9.00 -26.98 0.76
CA LEU A 184 -7.96 -27.33 -0.22
C LEU A 184 -6.87 -26.26 -0.19
N TRP A 185 -5.62 -26.66 -0.21
CA TRP A 185 -4.47 -25.79 -0.25
C TRP A 185 -3.82 -25.78 -1.62
N PHE A 186 -3.43 -24.60 -2.09
CA PHE A 186 -2.82 -24.44 -3.39
C PHE A 186 -1.95 -23.17 -3.45
N THR A 187 -1.09 -23.10 -4.45
CA THR A 187 -0.34 -21.88 -4.76
C THR A 187 -0.89 -21.22 -6.01
N MET A 188 -0.76 -19.92 -6.10
CA MET A 188 -1.05 -19.13 -7.30
C MET A 188 0.02 -18.06 -7.50
N SER A 189 0.33 -17.80 -8.77
CA SER A 189 1.04 -16.58 -9.16
C SER A 189 0.11 -15.38 -8.99
N VAL A 190 0.56 -14.40 -8.21
CA VAL A 190 -0.17 -13.17 -7.93
C VAL A 190 0.56 -12.00 -8.59
N ARG A 191 -0.14 -11.16 -9.30
CA ARG A 191 0.44 -10.01 -10.03
C ARG A 191 -0.19 -8.71 -9.58
N GLY A 192 0.65 -7.69 -9.42
CA GLY A 192 0.21 -6.30 -9.35
C GLY A 192 -0.11 -5.75 -10.74
N ARG A 193 -0.75 -4.58 -10.77
CA ARG A 193 -1.05 -3.88 -12.03
C ARG A 193 0.25 -3.43 -12.70
N HIS A 194 0.43 -3.77 -13.99
CA HIS A 194 1.61 -3.41 -14.79
C HIS A 194 2.97 -3.85 -14.22
N LEU A 195 2.97 -4.89 -13.39
CA LEU A 195 4.21 -5.44 -12.86
C LEU A 195 4.72 -6.57 -13.73
N PRO A 196 6.00 -6.56 -14.08
CA PRO A 196 6.62 -7.65 -14.84
C PRO A 196 6.84 -8.91 -13.99
N HIS A 197 6.80 -8.79 -12.66
CA HIS A 197 7.17 -9.84 -11.74
C HIS A 197 5.97 -10.35 -10.94
N PRO A 198 5.59 -11.63 -11.09
CA PRO A 198 4.63 -12.25 -10.20
C PRO A 198 5.24 -12.56 -8.84
N LEU A 199 4.41 -12.65 -7.83
CA LEU A 199 4.71 -13.26 -6.55
C LEU A 199 3.98 -14.58 -6.45
N GLN A 200 4.52 -15.53 -5.69
CA GLN A 200 3.84 -16.77 -5.36
C GLN A 200 3.10 -16.58 -4.03
N GLY A 201 1.80 -16.79 -4.04
CA GLY A 201 0.99 -16.80 -2.84
C GLY A 201 0.53 -18.21 -2.49
N VAL A 202 0.36 -18.49 -1.21
CA VAL A 202 -0.28 -19.70 -0.70
C VAL A 202 -1.71 -19.38 -0.33
N PHE A 203 -2.64 -20.19 -0.83
CA PHE A 203 -4.07 -19.97 -0.66
C PHE A 203 -4.75 -21.22 -0.12
N SER A 204 -5.89 -21.02 0.52
CA SER A 204 -6.81 -22.10 0.85
C SER A 204 -8.20 -21.81 0.29
N LEU A 205 -8.90 -22.86 -0.10
CA LEU A 205 -10.27 -22.80 -0.62
C LEU A 205 -11.18 -23.72 0.21
N ASN A 206 -12.26 -23.18 0.74
CA ASN A 206 -13.39 -24.00 1.17
C ASN A 206 -14.29 -24.24 -0.05
N PRO A 207 -14.32 -25.46 -0.62
CA PRO A 207 -15.07 -25.72 -1.85
C PRO A 207 -16.58 -25.65 -1.68
N SER A 208 -17.08 -25.85 -0.47
CA SER A 208 -18.54 -25.84 -0.20
C SER A 208 -19.17 -24.46 -0.31
N VAL A 209 -18.38 -23.39 -0.07
CA VAL A 209 -18.88 -22.00 -0.08
C VAL A 209 -18.02 -21.10 -0.97
N PHE A 210 -17.06 -21.63 -1.72
CA PHE A 210 -16.11 -20.90 -2.56
C PHE A 210 -15.37 -19.77 -1.81
N ASP A 211 -15.10 -19.97 -0.52
CA ASP A 211 -14.32 -19.05 0.28
C ASP A 211 -12.82 -19.28 0.03
N VAL A 212 -12.21 -18.37 -0.74
CA VAL A 212 -10.77 -18.36 -1.02
C VAL A 212 -10.08 -17.42 -0.04
N ARG A 213 -8.99 -17.87 0.59
CA ARG A 213 -8.18 -17.06 1.49
C ARG A 213 -6.73 -17.07 1.05
N LEU A 214 -6.08 -15.92 1.15
CA LEU A 214 -4.63 -15.81 1.11
C LEU A 214 -4.09 -16.14 2.50
N GLU A 215 -3.20 -17.10 2.58
CA GLU A 215 -2.64 -17.60 3.85
C GLU A 215 -1.19 -17.11 4.05
N SER A 216 -0.44 -16.98 2.92
CA SER A 216 0.96 -16.53 2.95
C SER A 216 1.42 -15.98 1.58
#